data_f046cac8d38e7aa76bf688fe913e8175
#
_entry.id   f046cac8d38e7aa76bf688fe913e8175
#
_cell.length_a   1.000
_cell.length_b   1.000
_cell.length_c   1.000
_cell.angle_alpha   90.00
_cell.angle_beta   90.00
_cell.angle_gamma   90.00
#
_symmetry.space_group_name_H-M   'P 1'
#
loop_
_entity.id
_entity.type
_entity.pdbx_description
1 polymer ?
#
loop_
_entity_poly.entity_id
_entity_poly.type
_entity_poly.pdbx_seq_one_letter_code
_entity_poly.pdbx_strand_id
1 'polypeptide(L)'
;NEGLRFIYSYDGLKWHEIKGTFLKPEVGKQKVMRDPSIVKGPDGTFHLVWTSSWRDDKGFGYASSKDLIHWSEERFITVMDDPTTVNVWAPELFYDDVKKQYMIIWASCIPGKFPDEQEDHKNNHRLYYTVTKDFKTFSKAKLLIDPGFSCIDATLIKRGNKDYIM
;
A
#
# COMPACT_ATOMS: atom_id res chain seq x y z
N ASN A 1 10.82 -14.74 -5.46
CA ASN A 1 9.60 -13.98 -5.29
C ASN A 1 8.38 -14.85 -5.65
N GLU A 2 7.64 -15.29 -4.66
CA GLU A 2 6.65 -16.36 -4.85
C GLU A 2 5.24 -15.85 -5.20
N GLY A 3 4.99 -14.54 -5.08
CA GLY A 3 3.70 -13.90 -5.34
C GLY A 3 2.70 -14.05 -4.18
N LEU A 4 1.43 -13.76 -4.47
CA LEU A 4 0.34 -13.75 -3.51
C LEU A 4 -0.06 -15.17 -3.12
N ARG A 5 -0.09 -15.41 -1.82
CA ARG A 5 -0.58 -16.65 -1.20
C ARG A 5 -1.58 -16.32 -0.12
N PHE A 6 -2.45 -17.26 0.17
CA PHE A 6 -3.44 -17.14 1.22
C PHE A 6 -3.32 -18.22 2.26
N ILE A 7 -3.60 -17.86 3.49
CA ILE A 7 -3.86 -18.77 4.60
C ILE A 7 -5.23 -18.42 5.18
N TYR A 8 -5.89 -19.38 5.78
CA TYR A 8 -7.18 -19.16 6.45
C TYR A 8 -7.20 -19.81 7.83
N SER A 9 -8.08 -19.34 8.67
CA SER A 9 -8.30 -19.88 10.00
C SER A 9 -9.79 -19.84 10.35
N TYR A 10 -10.25 -20.78 11.16
CA TYR A 10 -11.60 -20.80 11.72
C TYR A 10 -11.66 -20.20 13.14
N ASP A 11 -10.52 -20.09 13.82
CA ASP A 11 -10.44 -19.65 15.22
C ASP A 11 -9.46 -18.48 15.44
N GLY A 12 -8.78 -18.04 14.37
CA GLY A 12 -7.76 -16.99 14.44
C GLY A 12 -6.40 -17.44 15.02
N LEU A 13 -6.29 -18.70 15.46
CA LEU A 13 -5.09 -19.25 16.10
C LEU A 13 -4.42 -20.34 15.26
N LYS A 14 -5.20 -21.21 14.63
CA LYS A 14 -4.70 -22.28 13.77
C LYS A 14 -4.90 -21.88 12.31
N TRP A 15 -3.80 -21.79 11.57
CA TRP A 15 -3.79 -21.33 10.20
C TRP A 15 -3.50 -22.46 9.22
N HIS A 16 -4.22 -22.46 8.12
CA HIS A 16 -4.12 -23.46 7.05
C HIS A 16 -3.74 -22.76 5.75
N GLU A 17 -2.78 -23.33 5.03
CA GLU A 17 -2.38 -22.82 3.73
C GLU A 17 -3.43 -23.18 2.66
N ILE A 18 -3.77 -22.22 1.82
CA ILE A 18 -4.44 -22.47 0.55
C ILE A 18 -3.35 -22.65 -0.50
N LYS A 19 -3.19 -23.88 -1.00
CA LYS A 19 -2.13 -24.22 -1.96
C LYS A 19 -2.25 -23.40 -3.24
N GLY A 20 -1.14 -22.88 -3.71
CA GLY A 20 -1.04 -22.17 -4.97
C GLY A 20 -0.51 -20.75 -4.82
N THR A 21 -0.18 -20.15 -5.95
CA THR A 21 0.14 -18.72 -6.11
C THR A 21 -0.98 -18.09 -6.90
N PHE A 22 -1.67 -17.14 -6.30
CA PHE A 22 -2.87 -16.52 -6.86
C PHE A 22 -2.58 -15.33 -7.76
N LEU A 23 -1.45 -14.66 -7.54
CA LEU A 23 -0.95 -13.57 -8.38
C LEU A 23 0.58 -13.56 -8.30
N LYS A 24 1.25 -13.55 -9.45
CA LYS A 24 2.71 -13.36 -9.54
C LYS A 24 2.99 -11.92 -9.90
N PRO A 25 3.86 -11.20 -9.16
CA PRO A 25 4.11 -9.79 -9.46
C PRO A 25 4.86 -9.62 -10.78
N GLU A 26 4.29 -8.84 -11.68
CA GLU A 26 4.84 -8.55 -13.01
C GLU A 26 5.15 -7.06 -13.20
N VAL A 27 4.73 -6.19 -12.25
CA VAL A 27 4.95 -4.74 -12.31
C VAL A 27 5.99 -4.27 -11.30
N GLY A 28 6.54 -3.07 -11.55
CA GLY A 28 7.64 -2.49 -10.77
C GLY A 28 9.02 -2.96 -11.24
N LYS A 29 10.06 -2.24 -10.83
CA LYS A 29 11.44 -2.52 -11.27
C LYS A 29 11.94 -3.92 -10.88
N GLN A 30 11.61 -4.35 -9.66
CA GLN A 30 12.08 -5.62 -9.13
C GLN A 30 11.02 -6.71 -9.16
N LYS A 31 9.79 -6.37 -9.56
CA LYS A 31 8.67 -7.31 -9.61
C LYS A 31 8.54 -8.11 -8.31
N VAL A 32 8.68 -7.44 -7.18
CA VAL A 32 8.46 -8.06 -5.86
C VAL A 32 7.01 -7.84 -5.43
N MET A 33 6.50 -8.72 -4.58
CA MET A 33 5.25 -8.49 -3.87
C MET A 33 5.53 -8.59 -2.38
N ARG A 34 5.59 -7.42 -1.75
CA ARG A 34 5.77 -7.29 -0.31
C ARG A 34 4.67 -6.43 0.26
N ASP A 35 4.43 -6.61 1.55
CA ASP A 35 3.49 -5.82 2.32
C ASP A 35 2.12 -5.70 1.59
N PRO A 36 1.51 -6.83 1.15
CA PRO A 36 0.26 -6.76 0.42
C PRO A 36 -0.87 -6.29 1.35
N SER A 37 -1.60 -5.28 0.94
CA SER A 37 -2.80 -4.80 1.63
C SER A 37 -4.02 -4.98 0.74
N ILE A 38 -5.09 -5.53 1.32
CA ILE A 38 -6.30 -5.90 0.60
C ILE A 38 -7.54 -5.31 1.28
N VAL A 39 -8.44 -4.74 0.50
CA VAL A 39 -9.73 -4.27 1.00
C VAL A 39 -10.85 -4.71 0.07
N LYS A 40 -12.00 -5.08 0.62
CA LYS A 40 -13.21 -5.33 -0.14
C LYS A 40 -14.01 -4.05 -0.27
N GLY A 41 -14.23 -3.59 -1.49
CA GLY A 41 -15.06 -2.43 -1.79
C GLY A 41 -16.56 -2.69 -1.61
N PRO A 42 -17.38 -1.61 -1.63
CA PRO A 42 -18.82 -1.73 -1.45
C PRO A 42 -19.53 -2.48 -2.59
N ASP A 43 -18.90 -2.56 -3.76
CA ASP A 43 -19.38 -3.31 -4.93
C ASP A 43 -18.97 -4.80 -4.90
N GLY A 44 -18.34 -5.24 -3.81
CA GLY A 44 -17.84 -6.60 -3.61
C GLY A 44 -16.50 -6.89 -4.30
N THR A 45 -15.86 -5.90 -4.95
CA THR A 45 -14.53 -6.05 -5.54
C THR A 45 -13.47 -6.01 -4.46
N PHE A 46 -12.55 -6.94 -4.50
CA PHE A 46 -11.32 -6.90 -3.72
C PHE A 46 -10.26 -6.09 -4.47
N HIS A 47 -9.67 -5.14 -3.79
CA HIS A 47 -8.57 -4.32 -4.29
C HIS A 47 -7.31 -4.67 -3.51
N LEU A 48 -6.23 -4.90 -4.21
CA LEU A 48 -4.93 -5.27 -3.68
C LEU A 48 -3.89 -4.24 -4.11
N VAL A 49 -3.09 -3.78 -3.16
CA VAL A 49 -1.88 -3.01 -3.42
C VAL A 49 -0.69 -3.68 -2.76
N TRP A 50 0.52 -3.43 -3.27
CA TRP A 50 1.75 -4.02 -2.71
C TRP A 50 2.99 -3.20 -3.04
N THR A 51 4.02 -3.33 -2.23
CA THR A 51 5.37 -2.86 -2.53
C THR A 51 5.95 -3.65 -3.70
N SER A 52 6.28 -2.97 -4.79
CA SER A 52 6.75 -3.58 -6.05
C SER A 52 8.27 -3.60 -6.20
N SER A 53 8.98 -2.82 -5.38
CA SER A 53 10.44 -2.75 -5.38
C SER A 53 10.96 -2.27 -4.03
N TRP A 54 12.15 -2.72 -3.67
CA TRP A 54 12.85 -2.22 -2.49
C TRP A 54 13.25 -0.75 -2.62
N ARG A 55 13.65 -0.33 -3.82
CA ARG A 55 14.10 1.03 -4.10
C ARG A 55 13.81 1.40 -5.54
N ASP A 56 13.84 2.69 -5.83
CA ASP A 56 13.73 3.28 -7.16
C ASP A 56 12.35 3.17 -7.84
N ASP A 57 11.35 2.61 -7.17
CA ASP A 57 9.96 2.74 -7.59
C ASP A 57 9.31 3.96 -6.94
N LYS A 58 8.53 4.68 -7.72
CA LYS A 58 7.77 5.88 -7.30
C LYS A 58 6.28 5.59 -7.21
N GLY A 59 5.95 4.33 -7.04
CA GLY A 59 4.59 3.83 -7.00
C GLY A 59 4.52 2.45 -6.41
N PHE A 60 3.36 1.86 -6.50
CA PHE A 60 3.03 0.55 -5.98
C PHE A 60 2.31 -0.29 -7.03
N GLY A 61 2.30 -1.61 -6.83
CA GLY A 61 1.52 -2.54 -7.64
C GLY A 61 0.05 -2.52 -7.22
N TYR A 62 -0.84 -2.73 -8.18
CA TYR A 62 -2.29 -2.82 -7.98
C TYR A 62 -2.90 -3.91 -8.84
N ALA A 63 -3.84 -4.65 -8.29
CA ALA A 63 -4.76 -5.55 -8.99
C ALA A 63 -6.10 -5.61 -8.27
N SER A 64 -7.12 -6.12 -8.95
CA SER A 64 -8.46 -6.32 -8.38
C SER A 64 -9.00 -7.71 -8.68
N SER A 65 -9.92 -8.19 -7.83
CA SER A 65 -10.55 -9.50 -7.98
C SER A 65 -11.98 -9.46 -7.45
N LYS A 66 -12.83 -10.34 -7.98
CA LYS A 66 -14.18 -10.59 -7.44
C LYS A 66 -14.24 -11.79 -6.49
N ASP A 67 -13.24 -12.64 -6.51
CA ASP A 67 -13.25 -13.95 -5.84
C ASP A 67 -11.94 -14.33 -5.13
N LEU A 68 -10.90 -13.44 -5.15
CA LEU A 68 -9.55 -13.67 -4.63
C LEU A 68 -8.73 -14.72 -5.40
N ILE A 69 -9.30 -15.33 -6.44
CA ILE A 69 -8.68 -16.37 -7.25
C ILE A 69 -8.26 -15.82 -8.60
N HIS A 70 -9.20 -15.14 -9.27
CA HIS A 70 -8.99 -14.55 -10.58
C HIS A 70 -8.73 -13.05 -10.43
N TRP A 71 -7.54 -12.63 -10.80
CA TRP A 71 -7.08 -11.25 -10.66
C TRP A 71 -7.10 -10.54 -12.02
N SER A 72 -7.37 -9.24 -11.99
CA SER A 72 -7.22 -8.38 -13.16
C SER A 72 -5.78 -8.34 -13.62
N GLU A 73 -5.53 -7.79 -14.81
CA GLU A 73 -4.20 -7.35 -15.20
C GLU A 73 -3.62 -6.43 -14.15
N GLU A 74 -2.34 -6.64 -13.81
CA GLU A 74 -1.62 -5.82 -12.86
C GLU A 74 -1.33 -4.44 -13.44
N ARG A 75 -1.34 -3.44 -12.57
CA ARG A 75 -0.98 -2.08 -12.93
C ARG A 75 0.04 -1.53 -11.95
N PHE A 76 1.01 -0.80 -12.45
CA PHE A 76 1.88 0.03 -11.64
C PHE A 76 1.29 1.42 -11.50
N ILE A 77 1.03 1.86 -10.28
CA ILE A 77 0.44 3.17 -9.98
C ILE A 77 1.54 4.09 -9.46
N THR A 78 1.98 5.01 -10.31
CA THR A 78 2.94 6.06 -9.90
C THR A 78 2.23 7.09 -9.04
N VAL A 79 2.76 7.38 -7.86
CA VAL A 79 2.17 8.31 -6.89
C VAL A 79 3.13 9.41 -6.44
N MET A 80 4.44 9.21 -6.55
CA MET A 80 5.45 10.20 -6.16
C MET A 80 6.00 10.92 -7.38
N ASP A 81 5.84 12.25 -7.41
CA ASP A 81 6.32 13.11 -8.50
C ASP A 81 7.80 13.52 -8.31
N ASP A 82 8.30 13.52 -7.06
CA ASP A 82 9.67 13.94 -6.77
C ASP A 82 10.68 12.93 -7.35
N PRO A 83 11.59 13.39 -8.23
CA PRO A 83 12.56 12.51 -8.87
C PRO A 83 13.55 11.87 -7.91
N THR A 84 13.75 12.43 -6.73
CA THR A 84 14.67 11.94 -5.71
C THR A 84 14.03 10.93 -4.75
N THR A 85 12.72 10.67 -4.88
CA THR A 85 12.03 9.66 -4.06
C THR A 85 12.74 8.31 -4.16
N VAL A 86 13.12 7.78 -3.01
CA VAL A 86 13.89 6.54 -2.91
C VAL A 86 13.01 5.30 -3.05
N ASN A 87 11.79 5.35 -2.52
CA ASN A 87 10.91 4.18 -2.40
C ASN A 87 9.45 4.57 -2.19
N VAL A 88 8.57 3.60 -2.41
CA VAL A 88 7.17 3.59 -1.97
C VAL A 88 6.94 2.25 -1.30
N TRP A 89 6.84 2.24 0.04
CA TRP A 89 6.79 1.01 0.83
C TRP A 89 5.50 0.85 1.60
N ALA A 90 5.12 -0.42 1.79
CA ALA A 90 3.98 -0.84 2.58
C ALA A 90 2.71 -0.01 2.29
N PRO A 91 2.22 0.00 1.02
CA PRO A 91 0.97 0.69 0.72
C PRO A 91 -0.19 0.02 1.45
N GLU A 92 -0.86 0.75 2.31
CA GLU A 92 -2.01 0.31 3.08
C GLU A 92 -3.29 0.87 2.50
N LEU A 93 -4.24 -0.01 2.20
CA LEU A 93 -5.57 0.35 1.67
C LEU A 93 -6.57 0.55 2.79
N PHE A 94 -7.30 1.63 2.71
CA PHE A 94 -8.43 1.93 3.58
C PHE A 94 -9.62 2.41 2.75
N TYR A 95 -10.84 1.86 2.98
CA TYR A 95 -12.07 2.39 2.41
C TYR A 95 -12.76 3.33 3.39
N ASP A 96 -12.85 4.61 3.02
CA ASP A 96 -13.58 5.63 3.77
C ASP A 96 -15.06 5.58 3.34
N ASP A 97 -15.88 4.95 4.17
CA ASP A 97 -17.31 4.79 3.93
C ASP A 97 -18.12 6.09 4.07
N VAL A 98 -17.55 7.11 4.69
CA VAL A 98 -18.14 8.45 4.80
C VAL A 98 -17.93 9.24 3.51
N LYS A 99 -16.69 9.30 3.04
CA LYS A 99 -16.33 10.02 1.81
C LYS A 99 -16.52 9.20 0.55
N LYS A 100 -16.87 7.91 0.69
CA LYS A 100 -17.05 6.97 -0.43
C LYS A 100 -15.86 6.94 -1.37
N GLN A 101 -14.66 6.77 -0.78
CA GLN A 101 -13.39 6.73 -1.49
C GLN A 101 -12.40 5.79 -0.80
N TYR A 102 -11.41 5.37 -1.55
CA TYR A 102 -10.26 4.64 -1.00
C TYR A 102 -9.16 5.63 -0.66
N MET A 103 -8.48 5.40 0.43
CA MET A 103 -7.25 6.06 0.82
C MET A 103 -6.14 5.03 0.79
N ILE A 104 -5.02 5.37 0.16
CA ILE A 104 -3.82 4.56 0.15
C ILE A 104 -2.74 5.35 0.88
N ILE A 105 -2.15 4.75 1.91
CA ILE A 105 -1.10 5.32 2.74
C ILE A 105 0.17 4.54 2.45
N TRP A 106 1.33 5.18 2.39
CA TRP A 106 2.62 4.50 2.21
C TRP A 106 3.74 5.28 2.87
N ALA A 107 4.89 4.62 3.05
CA ALA A 107 6.11 5.26 3.50
C ALA A 107 7.04 5.58 2.33
N SER A 108 7.56 6.81 2.28
CA SER A 108 8.57 7.24 1.32
C SER A 108 9.67 8.07 1.98
N CYS A 109 10.89 7.89 1.49
CA CYS A 109 12.02 8.75 1.78
C CYS A 109 12.30 9.67 0.58
N ILE A 110 12.43 10.96 0.87
CA ILE A 110 12.90 11.99 -0.07
C ILE A 110 14.15 12.60 0.57
N PRO A 111 15.36 12.31 0.06
CA PRO A 111 16.60 12.77 0.65
C PRO A 111 16.65 14.29 0.82
N GLY A 112 17.04 14.74 2.00
CA GLY A 112 17.20 16.17 2.32
C GLY A 112 15.89 16.94 2.55
N LYS A 113 14.73 16.29 2.47
CA LYS A 113 13.44 16.97 2.67
C LYS A 113 13.10 17.22 4.14
N PHE A 114 13.52 16.33 5.01
CA PHE A 114 13.29 16.45 6.44
C PHE A 114 14.61 16.45 7.19
N PRO A 115 14.67 17.04 8.40
CA PRO A 115 15.86 16.95 9.24
C PRO A 115 16.30 15.51 9.43
N ASP A 116 17.58 15.25 9.31
CA ASP A 116 18.19 13.92 9.37
C ASP A 116 19.14 13.86 10.54
N GLU A 117 18.59 13.81 11.75
CA GLU A 117 19.41 13.80 12.97
C GLU A 117 19.88 12.41 13.38
N GLN A 118 19.25 11.34 12.87
CA GLN A 118 19.46 9.98 13.38
C GLN A 118 19.57 8.89 12.32
N GLU A 119 19.31 9.19 11.04
CA GLU A 119 19.29 8.18 9.98
C GLU A 119 20.03 8.66 8.73
N ASP A 120 20.49 7.72 7.92
CA ASP A 120 21.08 8.06 6.63
C ASP A 120 20.04 8.68 5.69
N HIS A 121 20.50 9.47 4.72
CA HIS A 121 19.64 10.21 3.78
C HIS A 121 18.66 9.35 2.97
N LYS A 122 18.77 8.02 3.02
CA LYS A 122 17.92 7.08 2.29
C LYS A 122 16.90 6.36 3.16
N ASN A 123 16.88 6.62 4.46
CA ASN A 123 16.02 5.93 5.42
C ASN A 123 15.17 6.87 6.28
N ASN A 124 15.21 8.17 6.05
CA ASN A 124 14.39 9.14 6.78
C ASN A 124 12.99 9.23 6.14
N HIS A 125 12.13 8.26 6.47
CA HIS A 125 10.81 8.08 5.88
C HIS A 125 9.74 8.94 6.55
N ARG A 126 8.74 9.32 5.76
CA ARG A 126 7.47 9.89 6.24
C ARG A 126 6.32 9.18 5.57
N LEU A 127 5.14 9.31 6.17
CA LEU A 127 3.92 8.75 5.63
C LEU A 127 3.25 9.72 4.67
N TYR A 128 2.92 9.23 3.50
CA TYR A 128 2.20 9.92 2.45
C TYR A 128 0.89 9.23 2.16
N TYR A 129 -0.02 9.90 1.48
CA TYR A 129 -1.26 9.31 1.04
C TYR A 129 -1.74 9.87 -0.30
N THR A 130 -2.58 9.09 -0.95
CA THR A 130 -3.45 9.48 -2.06
C THR A 130 -4.86 8.98 -1.82
N VAL A 131 -5.82 9.53 -2.56
CA VAL A 131 -7.19 9.03 -2.56
C VAL A 131 -7.66 8.76 -3.98
N THR A 132 -8.55 7.77 -4.11
CA THR A 132 -9.19 7.40 -5.36
C THR A 132 -10.60 6.89 -5.11
N LYS A 133 -11.49 7.00 -6.11
CA LYS A 133 -12.84 6.39 -6.08
C LYS A 133 -12.94 5.17 -6.98
N ASP A 134 -12.03 5.05 -7.93
CA ASP A 134 -12.19 4.12 -9.07
C ASP A 134 -10.90 3.38 -9.45
N PHE A 135 -9.80 3.61 -8.73
CA PHE A 135 -8.45 3.13 -9.05
C PHE A 135 -7.97 3.47 -10.48
N LYS A 136 -8.60 4.44 -11.13
CA LYS A 136 -8.19 4.99 -12.44
C LYS A 136 -7.58 6.36 -12.27
N THR A 137 -8.21 7.18 -11.45
CA THR A 137 -7.77 8.54 -11.13
C THR A 137 -7.36 8.63 -9.66
N PHE A 138 -6.24 9.28 -9.41
CA PHE A 138 -5.67 9.44 -8.07
C PHE A 138 -5.42 10.92 -7.77
N SER A 139 -5.61 11.32 -6.53
CA SER A 139 -5.15 12.64 -6.10
C SER A 139 -3.62 12.70 -6.12
N LYS A 140 -3.06 13.89 -6.19
CA LYS A 140 -1.61 14.07 -5.92
C LYS A 140 -1.29 13.56 -4.53
N ALA A 141 -0.10 12.96 -4.39
CA ALA A 141 0.43 12.56 -3.10
C ALA A 141 0.54 13.76 -2.14
N LYS A 142 0.16 13.53 -0.90
CA LYS A 142 0.28 14.50 0.18
C LYS A 142 0.97 13.86 1.37
N LEU A 143 1.75 14.65 2.08
CA LEU A 143 2.25 14.25 3.40
C LEU A 143 1.07 14.00 4.32
N LEU A 144 1.00 12.81 4.94
CA LEU A 144 -0.02 12.45 5.90
C LEU A 144 0.39 12.91 7.29
N ILE A 145 1.61 12.55 7.69
CA ILE A 145 2.15 12.88 9.00
C ILE A 145 3.67 13.05 8.93
N ASP A 146 4.17 14.00 9.67
CA ASP A 146 5.58 14.15 10.03
C ASP A 146 5.67 14.14 11.57
N PRO A 147 6.05 13.02 12.19
CA PRO A 147 6.18 12.96 13.63
C PRO A 147 7.52 13.49 14.14
N GLY A 148 8.40 14.01 13.26
CA GLY A 148 9.74 14.44 13.59
C GLY A 148 10.79 13.32 13.62
N PHE A 149 10.42 12.11 13.23
CA PHE A 149 11.28 10.95 13.11
C PHE A 149 10.85 10.06 11.95
N SER A 150 11.74 9.14 11.55
CA SER A 150 11.41 8.17 10.49
C SER A 150 10.32 7.20 10.92
N CYS A 151 9.31 7.00 10.08
CA CYS A 151 8.22 6.06 10.34
C CYS A 151 7.80 5.33 9.06
N ILE A 152 7.47 4.05 9.20
CA ILE A 152 7.01 3.16 8.14
C ILE A 152 5.85 2.29 8.65
N ASP A 153 5.24 1.49 7.76
CA ASP A 153 4.31 0.41 8.08
C ASP A 153 3.08 0.84 8.90
N ALA A 154 2.49 1.97 8.52
CA ALA A 154 1.29 2.45 9.17
C ALA A 154 0.06 1.64 8.76
N THR A 155 -0.81 1.36 9.73
CA THR A 155 -2.15 0.86 9.47
C THR A 155 -3.20 1.82 10.02
N LEU A 156 -4.35 1.92 9.34
CA LEU A 156 -5.42 2.85 9.70
C LEU A 156 -6.66 2.08 10.15
N ILE A 157 -7.14 2.41 11.33
CA ILE A 157 -8.37 1.83 11.89
C ILE A 157 -9.39 2.96 12.13
N LYS A 158 -10.60 2.77 11.64
CA LYS A 158 -11.71 3.66 11.94
C LYS A 158 -12.32 3.31 13.29
N ARG A 159 -12.45 4.32 14.17
CA ARG A 159 -13.13 4.22 15.44
C ARG A 159 -14.41 5.05 15.43
N GLY A 160 -15.57 4.40 15.47
CA GLY A 160 -16.86 5.09 15.36
C GLY A 160 -17.06 5.76 13.99
N ASN A 161 -17.75 6.88 13.95
CA ASN A 161 -18.13 7.54 12.69
C ASN A 161 -17.17 8.63 12.22
N LYS A 162 -16.27 9.12 13.08
CA LYS A 162 -15.43 10.29 12.77
C LYS A 162 -13.97 10.15 13.16
N ASP A 163 -13.64 9.21 14.05
CA ASP A 163 -12.29 9.07 14.58
C ASP A 163 -11.52 7.99 13.85
N TYR A 164 -10.24 8.25 13.64
CA TYR A 164 -9.29 7.32 13.06
C TYR A 164 -8.11 7.14 14.00
N ILE A 165 -7.58 5.92 14.05
CA ILE A 165 -6.36 5.57 14.79
C ILE A 165 -5.37 5.02 13.77
N MET A 166 -4.13 5.45 13.86
CA MET A 166 -3.01 4.99 13.04
C MET A 166 -1.89 4.47 13.94
#